data_5d7d57a23c877d483463bbeb8ca3b273
#
_entry.id   5d7d57a23c877d483463bbeb8ca3b273
#
_cell.length_a   1.000
_cell.length_b   1.000
_cell.length_c   1.000
_cell.angle_alpha   90.00
_cell.angle_beta   90.00
_cell.angle_gamma   90.00
#
_symmetry.space_group_name_H-M   'P 1'
#
loop_
_entity.id
_entity.type
_entity.pdbx_description
1 polymer ?
#
loop_
_entity_poly.entity_id
_entity_poly.type
_entity_poly.pdbx_seq_one_letter_code
_entity_poly.pdbx_strand_id
1 'polypeptide(L)'
;MTSNSEILEVQDADRVRTLTMNRPDALNAFNGALYAELAAALRAAAEDPAVAVVLLTGRGRAFSAGTDLVEMAELVAGGGDAGAGTEEHGFNLLVDALIAFGKPLVAAVNGLGLGIGVTLLGYADLVFATEGARFKCPFTSLGVAPEAASSYLIPQLVGHQNAAWVLMSSEWISAQEAREMGLVWRLCAPEDLMAEATAHATRLAALPVSSLRAVKRAMTEPHARRVAEARQRENRMFAELLGGPANNEALAAFAEGRRPDFASLPDGS
;
A
#
# COMPACT_ATOMS: atom_id res chain seq x y z
N MET A 1 -0.52 -21.25 13.33
CA MET A 1 -1.14 -21.91 12.15
C MET A 1 -0.47 -21.34 10.90
N THR A 2 0.09 -22.18 10.07
CA THR A 2 0.60 -21.76 8.76
C THR A 2 -0.49 -22.04 7.74
N SER A 3 -1.14 -21.00 7.21
CA SER A 3 -1.96 -21.11 6.01
C SER A 3 -1.12 -20.51 4.87
N ASN A 4 -0.62 -21.34 3.98
CA ASN A 4 0.11 -20.86 2.80
C ASN A 4 -0.81 -20.99 1.61
N SER A 5 -1.26 -19.85 1.09
CA SER A 5 -1.63 -19.78 -0.32
C SER A 5 -0.35 -19.62 -1.15
N GLU A 6 -0.43 -19.87 -2.46
CA GLU A 6 0.73 -19.70 -3.34
C GLU A 6 1.19 -18.23 -3.40
N ILE A 7 0.30 -17.25 -3.10
CA ILE A 7 0.53 -15.80 -3.29
C ILE A 7 0.66 -15.00 -1.99
N LEU A 8 0.27 -15.57 -0.83
CA LEU A 8 0.42 -14.96 0.49
C LEU A 8 0.84 -16.03 1.51
N GLU A 9 2.03 -15.86 2.09
CA GLU A 9 2.51 -16.72 3.16
C GLU A 9 2.14 -16.11 4.51
N VAL A 10 1.63 -16.93 5.42
CA VAL A 10 1.24 -16.53 6.78
C VAL A 10 2.03 -17.37 7.78
N GLN A 11 2.80 -16.71 8.64
CA GLN A 11 3.58 -17.35 9.69
C GLN A 11 3.36 -16.67 11.03
N ASP A 12 3.07 -17.46 12.07
CA ASP A 12 2.89 -16.98 13.44
C ASP A 12 4.09 -17.39 14.30
N ALA A 13 4.68 -16.42 14.99
CA ALA A 13 5.71 -16.64 16.01
C ALA A 13 5.62 -15.52 17.06
N ASP A 14 5.79 -15.84 18.34
CA ASP A 14 5.85 -14.88 19.45
C ASP A 14 4.75 -13.82 19.44
N ARG A 15 3.52 -14.23 19.09
CA ARG A 15 2.31 -13.40 18.94
C ARG A 15 2.43 -12.35 17.81
N VAL A 16 3.39 -12.48 16.92
CA VAL A 16 3.53 -11.73 15.68
C VAL A 16 3.07 -12.60 14.52
N ARG A 17 2.12 -12.11 13.73
CA ARG A 17 1.75 -12.71 12.45
C ARG A 17 2.50 -12.02 11.34
N THR A 18 3.41 -12.74 10.70
CA THR A 18 4.10 -12.27 9.51
C THR A 18 3.30 -12.63 8.27
N LEU A 19 2.96 -11.62 7.47
CA LEU A 19 2.31 -11.73 6.17
C LEU A 19 3.35 -11.41 5.10
N THR A 20 3.68 -12.39 4.25
CA THR A 20 4.65 -12.20 3.17
C THR A 20 3.94 -12.31 1.83
N MET A 21 3.83 -11.21 1.11
CA MET A 21 3.34 -11.21 -0.29
C MET A 21 4.29 -12.05 -1.13
N ASN A 22 3.78 -13.07 -1.84
CA ASN A 22 4.58 -14.08 -2.51
C ASN A 22 4.23 -14.21 -4.00
N ARG A 23 4.43 -13.12 -4.73
CA ARG A 23 4.39 -13.07 -6.20
C ARG A 23 5.71 -12.47 -6.72
N PRO A 24 6.88 -13.05 -6.41
CA PRO A 24 8.19 -12.42 -6.68
C PRO A 24 8.43 -12.20 -8.18
N ASP A 25 7.91 -13.05 -9.06
CA ASP A 25 8.04 -12.92 -10.51
C ASP A 25 7.27 -11.72 -11.06
N ALA A 26 6.16 -11.34 -10.41
CA ALA A 26 5.41 -10.12 -10.67
C ALA A 26 5.81 -8.96 -9.72
N LEU A 27 6.96 -9.04 -9.03
CA LEU A 27 7.40 -8.05 -8.05
C LEU A 27 6.35 -7.75 -6.98
N ASN A 28 5.57 -8.75 -6.57
CA ASN A 28 4.46 -8.64 -5.62
C ASN A 28 3.39 -7.61 -6.05
N ALA A 29 3.13 -7.48 -7.35
CA ALA A 29 2.04 -6.68 -7.86
C ALA A 29 0.69 -7.23 -7.35
N PHE A 30 -0.21 -6.32 -6.98
CA PHE A 30 -1.53 -6.66 -6.48
C PHE A 30 -2.48 -6.96 -7.63
N ASN A 31 -2.86 -8.22 -7.77
CA ASN A 31 -4.03 -8.65 -8.52
C ASN A 31 -5.23 -8.82 -7.59
N GLY A 32 -6.41 -9.10 -8.13
CA GLY A 32 -7.64 -9.27 -7.35
C GLY A 32 -7.48 -10.31 -6.23
N ALA A 33 -6.77 -11.42 -6.48
CA ALA A 33 -6.53 -12.47 -5.51
C ALA A 33 -5.65 -11.99 -4.34
N LEU A 34 -4.52 -11.30 -4.60
CA LEU A 34 -3.63 -10.81 -3.53
C LEU A 34 -4.32 -9.73 -2.67
N TYR A 35 -5.12 -8.85 -3.29
CA TYR A 35 -5.95 -7.90 -2.55
C TYR A 35 -6.90 -8.61 -1.57
N ALA A 36 -7.65 -9.61 -2.06
CA ALA A 36 -8.63 -10.34 -1.26
C ALA A 36 -7.97 -11.16 -0.13
N GLU A 37 -6.86 -11.85 -0.43
CA GLU A 37 -6.16 -12.67 0.55
C GLU A 37 -5.51 -11.84 1.66
N LEU A 38 -4.86 -10.72 1.30
CA LEU A 38 -4.28 -9.83 2.31
C LEU A 38 -5.37 -9.20 3.19
N ALA A 39 -6.50 -8.80 2.60
CA ALA A 39 -7.65 -8.31 3.36
C ALA A 39 -8.19 -9.38 4.34
N ALA A 40 -8.34 -10.62 3.88
CA ALA A 40 -8.79 -11.73 4.72
C ALA A 40 -7.81 -12.05 5.84
N ALA A 41 -6.49 -12.05 5.54
CA ALA A 41 -5.44 -12.29 6.53
C ALA A 41 -5.39 -11.20 7.61
N LEU A 42 -5.58 -9.92 7.24
CA LEU A 42 -5.68 -8.81 8.20
C LEU A 42 -6.91 -8.93 9.09
N ARG A 43 -8.08 -9.26 8.54
CA ARG A 43 -9.31 -9.50 9.32
C ARG A 43 -9.13 -10.68 10.29
N ALA A 44 -8.60 -11.80 9.81
CA ALA A 44 -8.30 -12.95 10.65
C ALA A 44 -7.31 -12.60 11.78
N ALA A 45 -6.26 -11.80 11.48
CA ALA A 45 -5.32 -11.33 12.50
C ALA A 45 -5.99 -10.41 13.53
N ALA A 46 -6.93 -9.56 13.10
CA ALA A 46 -7.65 -8.64 14.01
C ALA A 46 -8.46 -9.39 15.06
N GLU A 47 -9.08 -10.52 14.69
CA GLU A 47 -9.95 -11.33 15.55
C GLU A 47 -9.18 -12.36 16.38
N ASP A 48 -8.01 -12.81 15.93
CA ASP A 48 -7.23 -13.87 16.59
C ASP A 48 -6.59 -13.36 17.90
N PRO A 49 -7.01 -13.88 19.08
CA PRO A 49 -6.44 -13.47 20.37
C PRO A 49 -4.95 -13.88 20.54
N ALA A 50 -4.47 -14.84 19.76
CA ALA A 50 -3.07 -15.26 19.78
C ALA A 50 -2.15 -14.25 19.06
N VAL A 51 -2.70 -13.40 18.19
CA VAL A 51 -1.96 -12.40 17.43
C VAL A 51 -2.05 -11.04 18.12
N ALA A 52 -0.90 -10.44 18.40
CA ALA A 52 -0.80 -9.10 18.98
C ALA A 52 -0.36 -8.04 17.95
N VAL A 53 0.47 -8.42 16.98
CA VAL A 53 1.07 -7.54 15.97
C VAL A 53 1.05 -8.24 14.62
N VAL A 54 0.84 -7.47 13.55
CA VAL A 54 1.07 -7.94 12.16
C VAL A 54 2.34 -7.30 11.62
N LEU A 55 3.19 -8.12 10.98
CA LEU A 55 4.37 -7.72 10.23
C LEU A 55 4.15 -8.06 8.75
N LEU A 56 4.15 -7.04 7.89
CA LEU A 56 3.93 -7.18 6.45
C LEU A 56 5.24 -6.98 5.68
N THR A 57 5.54 -7.88 4.74
CA THR A 57 6.71 -7.79 3.86
C THR A 57 6.43 -8.42 2.49
N GLY A 58 7.41 -8.35 1.57
CA GLY A 58 7.36 -8.98 0.25
C GLY A 58 8.44 -10.02 0.05
N ARG A 59 8.16 -11.09 -0.71
CA ARG A 59 9.15 -12.07 -1.13
C ARG A 59 10.04 -11.50 -2.25
N GLY A 60 11.32 -11.78 -2.20
CA GLY A 60 12.27 -11.43 -3.26
C GLY A 60 12.74 -9.97 -3.20
N ARG A 61 12.88 -9.33 -4.39
CA ARG A 61 13.55 -8.02 -4.53
C ARG A 61 12.63 -6.80 -4.42
N ALA A 62 11.33 -7.00 -4.25
CA ALA A 62 10.35 -5.93 -4.16
C ALA A 62 9.43 -6.14 -2.95
N PHE A 63 9.02 -5.05 -2.34
CA PHE A 63 7.90 -5.06 -1.43
C PHE A 63 6.61 -5.23 -2.24
N SER A 64 6.32 -4.28 -3.14
CA SER A 64 5.24 -4.40 -4.12
C SER A 64 5.41 -3.44 -5.29
N ALA A 65 5.16 -3.92 -6.51
CA ALA A 65 5.12 -3.11 -7.74
C ALA A 65 3.76 -2.40 -7.95
N GLY A 66 2.90 -2.38 -6.94
CA GLY A 66 1.59 -1.72 -7.05
C GLY A 66 0.51 -2.61 -7.65
N THR A 67 -0.53 -1.99 -8.21
CA THR A 67 -1.59 -2.71 -8.92
C THR A 67 -1.05 -3.39 -10.17
N ASP A 68 -1.52 -4.61 -10.44
CA ASP A 68 -1.16 -5.34 -11.64
C ASP A 68 -1.79 -4.66 -12.87
N LEU A 69 -0.94 -3.93 -13.62
CA LEU A 69 -1.41 -3.13 -14.76
C LEU A 69 -1.94 -3.98 -15.91
N VAL A 70 -1.54 -5.24 -16.02
CA VAL A 70 -2.07 -6.14 -17.04
C VAL A 70 -3.52 -6.47 -16.72
N GLU A 71 -3.81 -6.88 -15.46
CA GLU A 71 -5.18 -7.11 -15.01
C GLU A 71 -6.03 -5.84 -15.08
N MET A 72 -5.46 -4.69 -14.70
CA MET A 72 -6.15 -3.40 -14.80
C MET A 72 -6.52 -3.05 -16.28
N ALA A 73 -5.61 -3.26 -17.21
CA ALA A 73 -5.88 -3.01 -18.64
C ALA A 73 -6.95 -3.97 -19.20
N GLU A 74 -6.95 -5.23 -18.80
CA GLU A 74 -7.98 -6.20 -19.18
C GLU A 74 -9.36 -5.82 -18.64
N LEU A 75 -9.46 -5.33 -17.40
CA LEU A 75 -10.69 -4.84 -16.80
C LEU A 75 -11.24 -3.61 -17.55
N VAL A 76 -10.39 -2.65 -17.90
CA VAL A 76 -10.78 -1.46 -18.68
C VAL A 76 -11.26 -1.87 -20.08
N ALA A 77 -10.53 -2.77 -20.79
CA ALA A 77 -10.88 -3.20 -22.13
C ALA A 77 -12.17 -4.05 -22.17
N GLY A 78 -12.45 -4.80 -21.10
CA GLY A 78 -13.66 -5.62 -20.97
C GLY A 78 -14.93 -4.83 -20.64
N GLY A 79 -14.85 -3.48 -20.51
CA GLY A 79 -15.98 -2.65 -20.08
C GLY A 79 -16.42 -2.94 -18.64
N GLY A 80 -15.60 -3.67 -17.90
CA GLY A 80 -15.79 -3.87 -16.47
C GLY A 80 -15.57 -2.57 -15.73
N ASP A 81 -16.33 -2.35 -14.66
CA ASP A 81 -16.09 -1.25 -13.74
C ASP A 81 -14.76 -1.51 -13.01
N ALA A 82 -13.66 -1.15 -13.66
CA ALA A 82 -12.32 -1.16 -13.05
C ALA A 82 -12.22 -0.11 -11.93
N GLY A 83 -13.29 0.67 -11.82
CA GLY A 83 -13.46 1.69 -10.82
C GLY A 83 -13.77 1.09 -9.46
N ALA A 84 -13.25 1.72 -8.48
CA ALA A 84 -13.48 1.64 -7.06
C ALA A 84 -14.98 1.62 -6.62
N GLY A 85 -15.91 1.33 -7.50
CA GLY A 85 -17.36 1.49 -7.31
C GLY A 85 -18.10 0.27 -6.77
N THR A 86 -17.53 -0.95 -6.88
CA THR A 86 -18.18 -2.13 -6.29
C THR A 86 -17.55 -2.46 -4.95
N GLU A 87 -18.36 -2.58 -3.89
CA GLU A 87 -17.91 -2.96 -2.55
C GLU A 87 -17.13 -4.30 -2.53
N GLU A 88 -17.31 -5.13 -3.56
CA GLU A 88 -16.67 -6.44 -3.71
C GLU A 88 -15.29 -6.42 -4.38
N HIS A 89 -14.82 -5.28 -4.90
CA HIS A 89 -13.51 -5.22 -5.54
C HIS A 89 -12.40 -5.42 -4.51
N GLY A 90 -11.44 -6.31 -4.79
CA GLY A 90 -10.36 -6.69 -3.87
C GLY A 90 -9.60 -5.52 -3.26
N PHE A 91 -9.36 -4.45 -4.02
CA PHE A 91 -8.76 -3.21 -3.54
C PHE A 91 -9.56 -2.59 -2.39
N ASN A 92 -10.89 -2.44 -2.55
CA ASN A 92 -11.76 -1.88 -1.51
C ASN A 92 -11.75 -2.76 -0.26
N LEU A 93 -11.78 -4.09 -0.42
CA LEU A 93 -11.69 -5.03 0.70
C LEU A 93 -10.41 -4.87 1.50
N LEU A 94 -9.27 -4.63 0.82
CA LEU A 94 -7.99 -4.39 1.48
C LEU A 94 -7.98 -3.05 2.23
N VAL A 95 -8.41 -1.96 1.59
CA VAL A 95 -8.45 -0.64 2.23
C VAL A 95 -9.36 -0.64 3.44
N ASP A 96 -10.53 -1.30 3.37
CA ASP A 96 -11.44 -1.48 4.51
C ASP A 96 -10.78 -2.25 5.66
N ALA A 97 -10.07 -3.34 5.32
CA ALA A 97 -9.35 -4.13 6.32
C ALA A 97 -8.24 -3.32 7.00
N LEU A 98 -7.49 -2.49 6.23
CA LEU A 98 -6.45 -1.62 6.76
C LEU A 98 -7.02 -0.53 7.69
N ILE A 99 -8.11 0.12 7.29
CA ILE A 99 -8.82 1.14 8.11
C ILE A 99 -9.31 0.54 9.43
N ALA A 100 -9.88 -0.67 9.36
CA ALA A 100 -10.44 -1.35 10.53
C ALA A 100 -9.39 -2.03 11.42
N PHE A 101 -8.13 -2.15 10.96
CA PHE A 101 -7.12 -2.94 11.65
C PHE A 101 -6.65 -2.26 12.96
N GLY A 102 -7.19 -2.72 14.08
CA GLY A 102 -6.97 -2.10 15.39
C GLY A 102 -5.73 -2.57 16.17
N LYS A 103 -4.92 -3.52 15.65
CA LYS A 103 -3.66 -3.95 16.27
C LYS A 103 -2.47 -3.27 15.59
N PRO A 104 -1.27 -3.22 16.20
CA PRO A 104 -0.09 -2.69 15.53
C PRO A 104 0.19 -3.39 14.20
N LEU A 105 0.45 -2.58 13.17
CA LEU A 105 0.88 -3.00 11.84
C LEU A 105 2.30 -2.48 11.59
N VAL A 106 3.23 -3.39 11.39
CA VAL A 106 4.63 -3.09 11.05
C VAL A 106 4.84 -3.46 9.58
N ALA A 107 5.42 -2.55 8.80
CA ALA A 107 5.82 -2.84 7.44
C ALA A 107 7.35 -2.97 7.34
N ALA A 108 7.83 -4.04 6.70
CA ALA A 108 9.24 -4.27 6.38
C ALA A 108 9.42 -4.21 4.86
N VAL A 109 9.81 -3.04 4.35
CA VAL A 109 9.93 -2.75 2.91
C VAL A 109 11.30 -3.24 2.42
N ASN A 110 11.31 -4.42 1.83
CA ASN A 110 12.53 -5.12 1.40
C ASN A 110 13.10 -4.64 0.05
N GLY A 111 12.45 -3.66 -0.61
CA GLY A 111 12.90 -3.16 -1.91
C GLY A 111 11.94 -2.14 -2.51
N LEU A 112 11.51 -2.40 -3.74
CA LEU A 112 10.61 -1.52 -4.49
C LEU A 112 9.24 -1.41 -3.81
N GLY A 113 8.75 -0.18 -3.61
CA GLY A 113 7.36 0.15 -3.26
C GLY A 113 6.75 1.07 -4.32
N LEU A 114 5.66 0.65 -4.97
CA LEU A 114 5.01 1.41 -6.04
C LEU A 114 3.49 1.46 -5.81
N GLY A 115 2.86 2.61 -6.07
CA GLY A 115 1.40 2.79 -5.95
C GLY A 115 0.87 2.35 -4.59
N ILE A 116 -0.03 1.36 -4.56
CA ILE A 116 -0.56 0.78 -3.31
C ILE A 116 0.55 0.25 -2.38
N GLY A 117 1.71 -0.17 -2.91
CA GLY A 117 2.88 -0.53 -2.12
C GLY A 117 3.48 0.64 -1.32
N VAL A 118 3.15 1.88 -1.67
CA VAL A 118 3.48 3.09 -0.90
C VAL A 118 2.30 3.55 -0.07
N THR A 119 1.10 3.63 -0.65
CA THR A 119 -0.06 4.24 0.00
C THR A 119 -0.55 3.43 1.20
N LEU A 120 -0.41 2.09 1.16
CA LEU A 120 -0.70 1.24 2.32
C LEU A 120 0.20 1.53 3.53
N LEU A 121 1.39 2.12 3.33
CA LEU A 121 2.28 2.51 4.43
C LEU A 121 1.66 3.61 5.30
N GLY A 122 0.69 4.35 4.76
CA GLY A 122 -0.12 5.31 5.53
C GLY A 122 -0.94 4.68 6.67
N TYR A 123 -1.15 3.38 6.64
CA TYR A 123 -1.83 2.61 7.70
C TYR A 123 -0.89 1.87 8.64
N ALA A 124 0.42 1.82 8.30
CA ALA A 124 1.41 1.16 9.13
C ALA A 124 1.80 2.05 10.32
N ASP A 125 1.95 1.44 11.50
CA ASP A 125 2.37 2.12 12.71
C ASP A 125 3.90 2.30 12.75
N LEU A 126 4.64 1.36 12.15
CA LEU A 126 6.10 1.43 11.98
C LEU A 126 6.47 0.94 10.57
N VAL A 127 7.32 1.70 9.89
CA VAL A 127 7.83 1.35 8.57
C VAL A 127 9.35 1.20 8.64
N PHE A 128 9.84 0.00 8.42
CA PHE A 128 11.24 -0.31 8.20
C PHE A 128 11.48 -0.46 6.70
N ALA A 129 12.63 -0.02 6.22
CA ALA A 129 13.00 -0.23 4.82
C ALA A 129 14.48 -0.57 4.70
N THR A 130 14.84 -1.31 3.65
CA THR A 130 16.25 -1.46 3.27
C THR A 130 16.79 -0.14 2.72
N GLU A 131 18.11 0.10 2.87
CA GLU A 131 18.79 1.27 2.31
C GLU A 131 18.64 1.39 0.79
N GLY A 132 18.47 0.26 0.09
CA GLY A 132 18.24 0.19 -1.35
C GLY A 132 16.77 0.29 -1.77
N ALA A 133 15.83 0.44 -0.83
CA ALA A 133 14.42 0.58 -1.16
C ALA A 133 14.14 1.88 -1.94
N ARG A 134 13.13 1.84 -2.79
CA ARG A 134 12.69 2.98 -3.60
C ARG A 134 11.18 3.03 -3.63
N PHE A 135 10.65 4.25 -3.59
CA PHE A 135 9.22 4.50 -3.49
C PHE A 135 8.75 5.38 -4.64
N LYS A 136 7.54 5.12 -5.15
CA LYS A 136 6.93 5.94 -6.20
C LYS A 136 5.41 5.82 -6.16
N CYS A 137 4.72 6.95 -6.26
CA CYS A 137 3.28 7.01 -6.54
C CYS A 137 3.08 7.47 -7.99
N PRO A 138 2.70 6.58 -8.93
CA PRO A 138 2.68 6.88 -10.35
C PRO A 138 1.37 7.51 -10.84
N PHE A 139 0.56 8.12 -9.95
CA PHE A 139 -0.80 8.57 -10.25
C PHE A 139 -0.87 9.51 -11.46
N THR A 140 -0.08 10.58 -11.46
CA THR A 140 -0.07 11.57 -12.54
C THR A 140 0.50 11.01 -13.85
N SER A 141 1.52 10.14 -13.77
CA SER A 141 2.07 9.47 -14.96
C SER A 141 1.17 8.36 -15.51
N LEU A 142 0.16 7.92 -14.75
CA LEU A 142 -0.90 7.01 -15.20
C LEU A 142 -2.18 7.75 -15.56
N GLY A 143 -2.22 9.08 -15.44
CA GLY A 143 -3.42 9.87 -15.72
C GLY A 143 -4.59 9.57 -14.79
N VAL A 144 -4.32 9.21 -13.51
CA VAL A 144 -5.34 8.88 -12.52
C VAL A 144 -5.17 9.69 -11.23
N ALA A 145 -6.20 9.67 -10.37
CA ALA A 145 -6.16 10.28 -9.05
C ALA A 145 -5.47 9.36 -8.01
N PRO A 146 -5.07 9.91 -6.83
CA PRO A 146 -4.62 9.11 -5.70
C PRO A 146 -5.70 8.14 -5.20
N GLU A 147 -5.28 7.15 -4.40
CA GLU A 147 -6.14 6.10 -3.86
C GLU A 147 -5.82 5.80 -2.38
N ALA A 148 -6.58 4.90 -1.73
CA ALA A 148 -6.36 4.42 -0.36
C ALA A 148 -6.31 5.52 0.72
N ALA A 149 -7.05 6.60 0.56
CA ALA A 149 -7.03 7.79 1.41
C ALA A 149 -5.63 8.45 1.52
N SER A 150 -4.74 8.16 0.57
CA SER A 150 -3.36 8.68 0.57
C SER A 150 -3.30 10.20 0.47
N SER A 151 -4.28 10.84 -0.19
CA SER A 151 -4.39 12.31 -0.24
C SER A 151 -4.57 12.95 1.15
N TYR A 152 -4.97 12.18 2.15
CA TYR A 152 -5.04 12.60 3.54
C TYR A 152 -3.88 12.02 4.37
N LEU A 153 -3.63 10.71 4.28
CA LEU A 153 -2.67 10.00 5.14
C LEU A 153 -1.21 10.40 4.86
N ILE A 154 -0.81 10.50 3.59
CA ILE A 154 0.58 10.85 3.27
C ILE A 154 0.95 12.26 3.78
N PRO A 155 0.13 13.32 3.58
CA PRO A 155 0.40 14.62 4.18
C PRO A 155 0.51 14.63 5.71
N GLN A 156 -0.18 13.73 6.41
CA GLN A 156 -0.06 13.59 7.87
C GLN A 156 1.30 13.00 8.29
N LEU A 157 1.87 12.14 7.46
CA LEU A 157 3.17 11.51 7.74
C LEU A 157 4.35 12.40 7.36
N VAL A 158 4.31 12.99 6.16
CA VAL A 158 5.48 13.63 5.54
C VAL A 158 5.37 15.15 5.42
N GLY A 159 4.25 15.73 5.82
CA GLY A 159 3.94 17.15 5.62
C GLY A 159 3.52 17.47 4.18
N HIS A 160 2.90 18.65 4.00
CA HIS A 160 2.24 19.02 2.74
C HIS A 160 3.18 19.05 1.52
N GLN A 161 4.36 19.67 1.63
CA GLN A 161 5.27 19.83 0.48
C GLN A 161 5.85 18.50 0.02
N ASN A 162 6.30 17.65 0.96
CA ASN A 162 6.78 16.31 0.63
C ASN A 162 5.64 15.44 0.04
N ALA A 163 4.44 15.52 0.61
CA ALA A 163 3.28 14.82 0.07
C ALA A 163 2.92 15.26 -1.35
N ALA A 164 3.00 16.56 -1.64
CA ALA A 164 2.80 17.09 -2.99
C ALA A 164 3.82 16.48 -3.97
N TRP A 165 5.09 16.42 -3.58
CA TRP A 165 6.10 15.75 -4.40
C TRP A 165 5.83 14.27 -4.58
N VAL A 166 5.55 13.53 -3.49
CA VAL A 166 5.25 12.08 -3.51
C VAL A 166 4.07 11.74 -4.41
N LEU A 167 2.98 12.52 -4.32
CA LEU A 167 1.72 12.19 -5.00
C LEU A 167 1.58 12.79 -6.41
N MET A 168 2.28 13.91 -6.73
CA MET A 168 2.13 14.59 -8.00
C MET A 168 3.29 14.37 -8.97
N SER A 169 4.53 14.14 -8.49
CA SER A 169 5.69 14.12 -9.38
C SER A 169 5.82 12.85 -10.20
N SER A 170 5.28 11.74 -9.71
CA SER A 170 5.56 10.39 -10.24
C SER A 170 7.05 10.07 -10.33
N GLU A 171 7.88 10.72 -9.52
CA GLU A 171 9.31 10.46 -9.45
C GLU A 171 9.66 9.40 -8.41
N TRP A 172 10.83 8.80 -8.57
CA TRP A 172 11.36 7.87 -7.60
C TRP A 172 11.92 8.61 -6.39
N ILE A 173 11.56 8.14 -5.21
CA ILE A 173 12.06 8.60 -3.92
C ILE A 173 12.96 7.50 -3.36
N SER A 174 14.18 7.86 -2.99
CA SER A 174 15.13 6.95 -2.34
C SER A 174 14.69 6.61 -0.91
N ALA A 175 15.24 5.54 -0.36
CA ALA A 175 15.01 5.15 1.03
C ALA A 175 15.46 6.26 2.01
N GLN A 176 16.55 6.95 1.69
CA GLN A 176 17.06 8.04 2.52
C GLN A 176 16.09 9.24 2.53
N GLU A 177 15.61 9.69 1.35
CA GLU A 177 14.59 10.74 1.25
C GLU A 177 13.30 10.36 1.98
N ALA A 178 12.83 9.09 1.81
CA ALA A 178 11.66 8.57 2.50
C ALA A 178 11.83 8.58 4.03
N ARG A 179 13.05 8.31 4.53
CA ARG A 179 13.39 8.39 5.95
C ARG A 179 13.40 9.84 6.44
N GLU A 180 14.00 10.75 5.69
CA GLU A 180 14.11 12.17 6.03
C GLU A 180 12.76 12.86 6.08
N MET A 181 11.86 12.53 5.16
CA MET A 181 10.51 13.10 5.14
C MET A 181 9.53 12.44 6.14
N GLY A 182 9.88 11.29 6.72
CA GLY A 182 9.06 10.60 7.73
C GLY A 182 8.14 9.50 7.18
N LEU A 183 8.22 9.15 5.89
CA LEU A 183 7.50 8.00 5.32
C LEU A 183 8.05 6.66 5.84
N VAL A 184 9.36 6.60 6.07
CA VAL A 184 10.07 5.47 6.67
C VAL A 184 10.55 5.85 8.05
N TRP A 185 10.26 4.99 9.04
CA TRP A 185 10.71 5.22 10.40
C TRP A 185 12.19 4.87 10.59
N ARG A 186 12.65 3.74 10.01
CA ARG A 186 14.05 3.27 10.16
C ARG A 186 14.56 2.59 8.90
N LEU A 187 15.80 2.88 8.53
CA LEU A 187 16.55 2.16 7.51
C LEU A 187 17.37 1.05 8.14
N CYS A 188 17.52 -0.05 7.40
CA CYS A 188 18.28 -1.23 7.77
C CYS A 188 19.14 -1.68 6.59
N ALA A 189 20.27 -2.34 6.87
CA ALA A 189 20.93 -3.14 5.85
C ALA A 189 19.99 -4.25 5.35
N PRO A 190 20.07 -4.67 4.09
CA PRO A 190 19.15 -5.67 3.54
C PRO A 190 19.06 -6.96 4.35
N GLU A 191 20.18 -7.44 4.86
CA GLU A 191 20.29 -8.65 5.70
C GLU A 191 19.67 -8.48 7.08
N ASP A 192 19.58 -7.27 7.61
CA ASP A 192 19.11 -6.97 8.96
C ASP A 192 17.61 -6.59 8.99
N LEU A 193 16.99 -6.28 7.85
CA LEU A 193 15.63 -5.74 7.79
C LEU A 193 14.63 -6.58 8.58
N MET A 194 14.56 -7.87 8.29
CA MET A 194 13.59 -8.76 8.93
C MET A 194 13.89 -9.00 10.41
N ALA A 195 15.15 -9.06 10.78
CA ALA A 195 15.57 -9.21 12.18
C ALA A 195 15.16 -7.98 13.00
N GLU A 196 15.43 -6.76 12.49
CA GLU A 196 15.07 -5.50 13.14
C GLU A 196 13.55 -5.32 13.23
N ALA A 197 12.83 -5.53 12.13
CA ALA A 197 11.36 -5.40 12.12
C ALA A 197 10.71 -6.41 13.07
N THR A 198 11.14 -7.68 13.05
CA THR A 198 10.65 -8.73 13.94
C THR A 198 10.94 -8.41 15.40
N ALA A 199 12.17 -7.98 15.73
CA ALA A 199 12.52 -7.62 17.10
C ALA A 199 11.65 -6.50 17.67
N HIS A 200 11.29 -5.49 16.86
CA HIS A 200 10.38 -4.42 17.27
C HIS A 200 8.94 -4.89 17.37
N ALA A 201 8.47 -5.71 16.43
CA ALA A 201 7.15 -6.32 16.48
C ALA A 201 6.98 -7.20 17.75
N THR A 202 7.98 -8.02 18.07
CA THR A 202 7.99 -8.87 19.28
C THR A 202 7.99 -8.04 20.57
N ARG A 203 8.73 -6.93 20.62
CA ARG A 203 8.67 -6.00 21.77
C ARG A 203 7.25 -5.44 21.97
N LEU A 204 6.57 -5.05 20.90
CA LEU A 204 5.16 -4.63 20.97
C LEU A 204 4.26 -5.80 21.37
N ALA A 205 4.46 -6.99 20.81
CA ALA A 205 3.64 -8.17 21.08
C ALA A 205 3.73 -8.66 22.53
N ALA A 206 4.80 -8.32 23.26
CA ALA A 206 4.96 -8.60 24.69
C ALA A 206 4.05 -7.73 25.57
N LEU A 207 3.49 -6.65 25.03
CA LEU A 207 2.61 -5.72 25.76
C LEU A 207 1.16 -6.18 25.72
N PRO A 208 0.28 -5.68 26.64
CA PRO A 208 -1.14 -6.00 26.63
C PRO A 208 -1.83 -5.54 25.34
N VAL A 209 -2.42 -6.46 24.57
CA VAL A 209 -3.10 -6.16 23.30
C VAL A 209 -4.22 -5.13 23.48
N SER A 210 -4.95 -5.19 24.60
CA SER A 210 -6.00 -4.21 24.91
C SER A 210 -5.44 -2.79 24.99
N SER A 211 -4.27 -2.62 25.60
CA SER A 211 -3.59 -1.31 25.69
C SER A 211 -3.07 -0.86 24.32
N LEU A 212 -2.44 -1.75 23.56
CA LEU A 212 -1.97 -1.44 22.19
C LEU A 212 -3.14 -0.98 21.31
N ARG A 213 -4.28 -1.69 21.35
CA ARG A 213 -5.50 -1.30 20.61
C ARG A 213 -6.05 0.04 21.08
N ALA A 214 -6.06 0.29 22.38
CA ALA A 214 -6.53 1.57 22.93
C ALA A 214 -5.65 2.74 22.48
N VAL A 215 -4.32 2.58 22.51
CA VAL A 215 -3.38 3.60 22.03
C VAL A 215 -3.57 3.85 20.53
N LYS A 216 -3.58 2.78 19.70
CA LYS A 216 -3.80 2.93 18.26
C LYS A 216 -5.12 3.63 17.96
N ARG A 217 -6.21 3.22 18.63
CA ARG A 217 -7.52 3.85 18.48
C ARG A 217 -7.49 5.33 18.86
N ALA A 218 -6.84 5.69 19.96
CA ALA A 218 -6.70 7.08 20.37
C ALA A 218 -5.94 7.94 19.35
N MET A 219 -4.97 7.35 18.63
CA MET A 219 -4.23 8.00 17.56
C MET A 219 -5.03 8.11 16.27
N THR A 220 -5.85 7.11 15.91
CA THR A 220 -6.51 7.01 14.59
C THR A 220 -7.95 7.50 14.58
N GLU A 221 -8.70 7.34 15.68
CA GLU A 221 -10.11 7.73 15.78
C GLU A 221 -10.36 9.22 15.44
N PRO A 222 -9.52 10.20 15.87
CA PRO A 222 -9.69 11.59 15.48
C PRO A 222 -9.60 11.84 13.98
N HIS A 223 -8.98 10.93 13.22
CA HIS A 223 -8.77 11.01 11.79
C HIS A 223 -9.79 10.21 10.98
N ALA A 224 -10.57 9.32 11.60
CA ALA A 224 -11.45 8.36 10.93
C ALA A 224 -12.40 9.02 9.91
N ARG A 225 -13.06 10.13 10.29
CA ARG A 225 -13.94 10.88 9.38
C ARG A 225 -13.18 11.44 8.19
N ARG A 226 -11.98 11.99 8.39
CA ARG A 226 -11.15 12.57 7.34
C ARG A 226 -10.65 11.51 6.36
N VAL A 227 -10.28 10.33 6.85
CA VAL A 227 -9.90 9.17 6.03
C VAL A 227 -11.07 8.74 5.15
N ALA A 228 -12.28 8.60 5.71
CA ALA A 228 -13.47 8.24 4.95
C ALA A 228 -13.81 9.29 3.86
N GLU A 229 -13.77 10.59 4.21
CA GLU A 229 -14.01 11.69 3.27
C GLU A 229 -12.95 11.72 2.15
N ALA A 230 -11.67 11.47 2.48
CA ALA A 230 -10.59 11.41 1.48
C ALA A 230 -10.81 10.26 0.51
N ARG A 231 -11.09 9.04 1.01
CA ARG A 231 -11.38 7.87 0.19
C ARG A 231 -12.54 8.11 -0.77
N GLN A 232 -13.65 8.70 -0.29
CA GLN A 232 -14.79 9.01 -1.16
C GLN A 232 -14.44 10.00 -2.27
N ARG A 233 -13.63 11.02 -1.96
CA ARG A 233 -13.16 11.99 -2.98
C ARG A 233 -12.26 11.32 -4.00
N GLU A 234 -11.29 10.54 -3.53
CA GLU A 234 -10.34 9.81 -4.37
C GLU A 234 -11.06 8.83 -5.29
N ASN A 235 -11.98 8.02 -4.77
CA ASN A 235 -12.74 7.06 -5.56
C ASN A 235 -13.54 7.77 -6.69
N ARG A 236 -14.17 8.90 -6.38
CA ARG A 236 -14.88 9.69 -7.41
C ARG A 236 -13.92 10.24 -8.46
N MET A 237 -12.83 10.90 -8.04
CA MET A 237 -11.83 11.46 -8.95
C MET A 237 -11.13 10.38 -9.78
N PHE A 238 -10.83 9.23 -9.17
CA PHE A 238 -10.25 8.09 -9.88
C PHE A 238 -11.20 7.57 -10.97
N ALA A 239 -12.49 7.40 -10.65
CA ALA A 239 -13.50 6.98 -11.61
C ALA A 239 -13.71 7.99 -12.75
N GLU A 240 -13.60 9.30 -12.48
CA GLU A 240 -13.68 10.36 -13.49
C GLU A 240 -12.51 10.33 -14.47
N LEU A 241 -11.30 9.92 -14.03
CA LEU A 241 -10.08 9.92 -14.83
C LEU A 241 -9.77 8.58 -15.51
N LEU A 242 -10.22 7.47 -14.90
CA LEU A 242 -9.99 6.14 -15.40
C LEU A 242 -10.63 5.95 -16.78
N GLY A 243 -9.85 5.43 -17.74
CA GLY A 243 -10.29 5.30 -19.14
C GLY A 243 -10.41 6.62 -19.90
N GLY A 244 -10.07 7.76 -19.25
CA GLY A 244 -9.97 9.05 -19.90
C GLY A 244 -8.76 9.15 -20.84
N PRO A 245 -8.63 10.25 -21.62
CA PRO A 245 -7.58 10.40 -22.62
C PRO A 245 -6.17 10.20 -22.06
N ALA A 246 -5.86 10.81 -20.91
CA ALA A 246 -4.54 10.71 -20.29
C ALA A 246 -4.26 9.29 -19.77
N ASN A 247 -5.24 8.63 -19.17
CA ASN A 247 -5.09 7.25 -18.70
C ASN A 247 -4.91 6.28 -19.87
N ASN A 248 -5.67 6.42 -20.94
CA ASN A 248 -5.55 5.61 -22.15
C ASN A 248 -4.17 5.78 -22.81
N GLU A 249 -3.68 7.03 -22.93
CA GLU A 249 -2.32 7.31 -23.42
C GLU A 249 -1.26 6.64 -22.53
N ALA A 250 -1.39 6.75 -21.21
CA ALA A 250 -0.45 6.15 -20.28
C ALA A 250 -0.42 4.62 -20.39
N LEU A 251 -1.58 3.96 -20.51
CA LEU A 251 -1.69 2.50 -20.68
C LEU A 251 -1.13 2.04 -22.04
N ALA A 252 -1.44 2.77 -23.11
CA ALA A 252 -0.89 2.49 -24.46
C ALA A 252 0.64 2.65 -24.46
N ALA A 253 1.15 3.74 -23.90
CA ALA A 253 2.59 3.98 -23.79
C ALA A 253 3.31 2.90 -22.98
N PHE A 254 2.69 2.42 -21.89
CA PHE A 254 3.21 1.30 -21.10
C PHE A 254 3.28 0.01 -21.92
N ALA A 255 2.21 -0.34 -22.64
CA ALA A 255 2.18 -1.54 -23.49
C ALA A 255 3.21 -1.49 -24.63
N GLU A 256 3.47 -0.31 -25.18
CA GLU A 256 4.44 -0.06 -26.26
C GLU A 256 5.88 0.16 -25.75
N GLY A 257 6.10 0.23 -24.43
CA GLY A 257 7.43 0.46 -23.83
C GLY A 257 8.00 1.87 -24.08
N ARG A 258 7.14 2.86 -24.34
CA ARG A 258 7.50 4.27 -24.57
C ARG A 258 7.08 5.16 -23.39
N ARG A 259 7.49 6.43 -23.43
CA ARG A 259 6.96 7.44 -22.50
C ARG A 259 5.61 7.97 -23.03
N PRO A 260 4.62 8.24 -22.12
CA PRO A 260 3.38 8.88 -22.52
C PRO A 260 3.61 10.31 -23.01
N ASP A 261 2.85 10.75 -24.02
CA ASP A 261 2.86 12.11 -24.56
C ASP A 261 1.57 12.85 -24.17
N PHE A 262 1.55 13.37 -22.97
CA PHE A 262 0.41 14.15 -22.46
C PHE A 262 0.28 15.52 -23.11
N ALA A 263 1.38 16.06 -23.70
CA ALA A 263 1.35 17.38 -24.34
C ALA A 263 0.56 17.40 -25.65
N SER A 264 0.37 16.24 -26.29
CA SER A 264 -0.44 16.11 -27.51
C SER A 264 -1.93 15.93 -27.25
N LEU A 265 -2.33 15.77 -25.98
CA LEU A 265 -3.74 15.57 -25.61
C LEU A 265 -4.50 16.90 -25.65
N PRO A 266 -5.84 16.87 -25.91
CA PRO A 266 -6.68 18.05 -25.84
C PRO A 266 -6.58 18.75 -24.48
N ASP A 267 -6.71 20.09 -24.46
CA ASP A 267 -6.73 20.87 -23.22
C ASP A 267 -7.82 20.37 -22.27
N GLY A 268 -7.45 20.11 -21.01
CA GLY A 268 -8.36 19.58 -20.00
C GLY A 268 -8.51 18.06 -19.95
N SER A 269 -7.61 17.34 -20.63
CA SER A 269 -7.55 15.87 -20.64
C SER A 269 -6.77 15.33 -19.44
#